data_fa03608dbb4ceaece3842497330ff4c4
#
_entry.id   fa03608dbb4ceaece3842497330ff4c4
#
_cell.length_a   1.000
_cell.length_b   1.000
_cell.length_c   1.000
_cell.angle_alpha   90.00
_cell.angle_beta   90.00
_cell.angle_gamma   90.00
#
_symmetry.space_group_name_H-M   'P 1'
#
loop_
_entity.id
_entity.type
_entity.pdbx_description
1 polymer ?
#
loop_
_entity_poly.entity_id
_entity_poly.type
_entity_poly.pdbx_seq_one_letter_code
_entity_poly.pdbx_strand_id
1 'polypeptide(L)'
;MTHDDRVTLPSLPRLDSLPAAEHPELVAPPVARALASWPGAAEVAVVEIDPDLADTAAMSEAYDVPMTAGGNCVVVAGSRGGDERVAACVVRADTRADVNTLVRKLLDVRKASFLPMDRAVAESGMEHGGITPLGLPDGWRVLVHDALLDEPLVVIGSGVRRSKLLVTGRLLADLPGAEVVEGLGR
;
A
#
# COMPACT_ATOMS: atom_id res chain seq x y z
N MET A 1 -36.71 -0.76 -13.33
CA MET A 1 -35.65 0.21 -13.09
C MET A 1 -34.43 -0.57 -12.64
N THR A 2 -33.57 -0.95 -13.59
CA THR A 2 -32.29 -1.61 -13.31
C THR A 2 -31.34 -0.53 -12.80
N HIS A 3 -31.04 -0.54 -11.50
CA HIS A 3 -29.93 0.23 -10.95
C HIS A 3 -28.68 -0.37 -11.58
N ASP A 4 -28.03 0.39 -12.43
CA ASP A 4 -26.72 0.05 -12.99
C ASP A 4 -25.69 0.30 -11.85
N ASP A 5 -25.48 -0.71 -11.00
CA ASP A 5 -24.49 -0.71 -9.92
C ASP A 5 -23.07 -0.87 -10.51
N ARG A 6 -22.71 -0.01 -11.49
CA ARG A 6 -21.32 0.07 -11.91
C ARG A 6 -20.52 0.70 -10.78
N VAL A 7 -19.65 -0.08 -10.18
CA VAL A 7 -18.64 0.42 -9.24
C VAL A 7 -17.84 1.51 -9.97
N THR A 8 -17.90 2.73 -9.45
CA THR A 8 -17.09 3.82 -9.99
C THR A 8 -15.67 3.65 -9.48
N LEU A 9 -14.75 3.33 -10.36
CA LEU A 9 -13.33 3.20 -10.00
C LEU A 9 -12.72 4.55 -9.62
N PRO A 10 -11.82 4.57 -8.63
CA PRO A 10 -10.99 5.74 -8.37
C PRO A 10 -10.19 6.14 -9.60
N SER A 11 -10.02 7.43 -9.82
CA SER A 11 -9.32 7.94 -11.01
C SER A 11 -8.43 9.13 -10.67
N LEU A 12 -7.37 9.30 -11.45
CA LEU A 12 -6.50 10.46 -11.43
C LEU A 12 -6.63 11.23 -12.74
N PRO A 13 -6.55 12.57 -12.70
CA PRO A 13 -6.43 13.37 -13.91
C PRO A 13 -5.21 12.90 -14.73
N ARG A 14 -5.33 12.87 -16.05
CA ARG A 14 -4.24 12.52 -17.01
C ARG A 14 -3.77 11.07 -17.01
N LEU A 15 -4.39 10.17 -16.24
CA LEU A 15 -4.07 8.74 -16.22
C LEU A 15 -5.32 7.92 -16.48
N ASP A 16 -5.19 6.92 -17.34
CA ASP A 16 -6.27 5.98 -17.61
C ASP A 16 -6.37 4.97 -16.46
N SER A 17 -7.49 4.99 -15.74
CA SER A 17 -7.77 4.08 -14.65
C SER A 17 -8.45 2.82 -15.19
N LEU A 18 -7.80 1.67 -14.96
CA LEU A 18 -8.26 0.35 -15.38
C LEU A 18 -8.64 -0.50 -14.16
N PRO A 19 -9.60 -1.45 -14.27
CA PRO A 19 -9.89 -2.39 -13.18
C PRO A 19 -8.66 -3.25 -12.86
N ALA A 20 -8.09 -3.11 -11.66
CA ALA A 20 -6.82 -3.77 -11.32
C ALA A 20 -6.88 -5.29 -11.40
N ALA A 21 -8.02 -5.90 -11.07
CA ALA A 21 -8.22 -7.35 -11.13
C ALA A 21 -8.22 -7.91 -12.57
N GLU A 22 -8.51 -7.08 -13.57
CA GLU A 22 -8.54 -7.45 -14.99
C GLU A 22 -7.20 -7.23 -15.69
N HIS A 23 -6.26 -6.53 -15.03
CA HIS A 23 -4.95 -6.17 -15.56
C HIS A 23 -3.79 -6.71 -14.70
N PRO A 24 -3.68 -8.06 -14.54
CA PRO A 24 -2.62 -8.67 -13.73
C PRO A 24 -1.20 -8.38 -14.25
N GLU A 25 -1.06 -8.06 -15.53
CA GLU A 25 0.22 -7.69 -16.16
C GLU A 25 0.77 -6.35 -15.67
N LEU A 26 -0.07 -5.48 -15.10
CA LEU A 26 0.32 -4.16 -14.60
C LEU A 26 0.77 -4.17 -13.15
N VAL A 27 0.67 -5.28 -12.45
CA VAL A 27 1.02 -5.38 -11.02
C VAL A 27 2.02 -6.52 -10.78
N ALA A 28 2.65 -6.55 -9.60
CA ALA A 28 3.52 -7.67 -9.25
C ALA A 28 2.72 -8.97 -9.09
N PRO A 29 3.32 -10.15 -9.39
CA PRO A 29 2.62 -11.43 -9.29
C PRO A 29 1.95 -11.71 -7.93
N PRO A 30 2.54 -11.38 -6.76
CA PRO A 30 1.84 -11.56 -5.48
C PRO A 30 0.61 -10.65 -5.35
N VAL A 31 0.67 -9.43 -5.89
CA VAL A 31 -0.45 -8.48 -5.90
C VAL A 31 -1.57 -8.99 -6.79
N ALA A 32 -1.25 -9.50 -7.99
CA ALA A 32 -2.24 -10.10 -8.89
C ALA A 32 -2.99 -11.27 -8.24
N ARG A 33 -2.28 -12.14 -7.53
CA ARG A 33 -2.91 -13.26 -6.80
C ARG A 33 -3.84 -12.77 -5.67
N ALA A 34 -3.42 -11.75 -4.94
CA ALA A 34 -4.24 -11.17 -3.87
C ALA A 34 -5.50 -10.50 -4.42
N LEU A 35 -5.40 -9.73 -5.50
CA LEU A 35 -6.54 -9.14 -6.19
C LEU A 35 -7.54 -10.20 -6.70
N ALA A 36 -7.05 -11.31 -7.24
CA ALA A 36 -7.90 -12.38 -7.75
C ALA A 36 -8.75 -13.09 -6.66
N SER A 37 -8.35 -13.02 -5.39
CA SER A 37 -9.01 -13.68 -4.26
C SER A 37 -9.75 -12.75 -3.31
N TRP A 38 -9.53 -11.44 -3.42
CA TRP A 38 -10.11 -10.46 -2.50
C TRP A 38 -11.37 -9.81 -3.10
N PRO A 39 -12.54 -9.90 -2.42
CA PRO A 39 -13.78 -9.29 -2.93
C PRO A 39 -13.70 -7.78 -3.17
N GLY A 40 -12.91 -7.05 -2.38
CA GLY A 40 -12.71 -5.60 -2.55
C GLY A 40 -11.94 -5.21 -3.81
N ALA A 41 -11.34 -6.18 -4.52
CA ALA A 41 -10.58 -5.92 -5.75
C ALA A 41 -11.39 -5.25 -6.86
N ALA A 42 -12.73 -5.43 -6.86
CA ALA A 42 -13.62 -4.78 -7.81
C ALA A 42 -13.61 -3.24 -7.72
N GLU A 43 -13.19 -2.70 -6.57
CA GLU A 43 -13.12 -1.26 -6.31
C GLU A 43 -11.70 -0.70 -6.48
N VAL A 44 -10.73 -1.53 -6.87
CA VAL A 44 -9.33 -1.14 -7.06
C VAL A 44 -9.08 -0.80 -8.51
N ALA A 45 -8.57 0.40 -8.77
CA ALA A 45 -8.05 0.75 -10.08
C ALA A 45 -6.51 0.59 -10.13
N VAL A 46 -5.99 0.37 -11.32
CA VAL A 46 -4.57 0.45 -11.63
C VAL A 46 -4.35 1.53 -12.70
N VAL A 47 -3.27 2.29 -12.55
CA VAL A 47 -2.82 3.29 -13.52
C VAL A 47 -1.37 3.01 -13.90
N GLU A 48 -1.05 3.13 -15.18
CA GLU A 48 0.34 3.12 -15.62
C GLU A 48 0.98 4.48 -15.38
N ILE A 49 2.25 4.46 -14.97
CA ILE A 49 3.06 5.66 -14.75
C ILE A 49 4.45 5.47 -15.38
N ASP A 50 5.16 6.57 -15.56
CA ASP A 50 6.58 6.52 -15.86
C ASP A 50 7.32 5.93 -14.64
N PRO A 51 8.07 4.81 -14.78
CA PRO A 51 8.81 4.19 -13.68
C PRO A 51 9.86 5.11 -13.04
N ASP A 52 10.35 6.12 -13.73
CA ASP A 52 11.27 7.13 -13.19
C ASP A 52 10.55 8.10 -12.22
N LEU A 53 9.22 8.18 -12.33
CA LEU A 53 8.34 9.00 -11.48
C LEU A 53 7.64 8.19 -10.38
N ALA A 54 8.09 6.96 -10.11
CA ALA A 54 7.45 6.06 -9.14
C ALA A 54 7.56 6.54 -7.68
N ASP A 55 8.55 7.39 -7.38
CA ASP A 55 8.72 7.94 -6.04
C ASP A 55 7.63 8.97 -5.73
N THR A 56 7.13 8.96 -4.48
CA THR A 56 5.92 9.71 -4.11
C THR A 56 5.99 11.20 -4.44
N ALA A 57 7.13 11.86 -4.19
CA ALA A 57 7.29 13.28 -4.48
C ALA A 57 7.27 13.56 -5.99
N ALA A 58 7.99 12.75 -6.78
CA ALA A 58 8.04 12.88 -8.24
C ALA A 58 6.65 12.61 -8.86
N MET A 59 5.95 11.59 -8.38
CA MET A 59 4.59 11.29 -8.82
C MET A 59 3.60 12.40 -8.47
N SER A 60 3.69 12.92 -7.23
CA SER A 60 2.84 14.02 -6.75
C SER A 60 2.95 15.25 -7.67
N GLU A 61 4.17 15.63 -8.03
CA GLU A 61 4.45 16.75 -8.90
C GLU A 61 3.99 16.51 -10.36
N ALA A 62 4.33 15.32 -10.91
CA ALA A 62 4.09 15.02 -12.32
C ALA A 62 2.60 14.81 -12.65
N TYR A 63 1.85 14.20 -11.74
CA TYR A 63 0.45 13.83 -11.94
C TYR A 63 -0.54 14.64 -11.11
N ASP A 64 -0.08 15.70 -10.45
CA ASP A 64 -0.91 16.61 -9.65
C ASP A 64 -1.67 15.88 -8.52
N VAL A 65 -0.99 14.95 -7.84
CA VAL A 65 -1.53 14.14 -6.75
C VAL A 65 -1.14 14.79 -5.41
N PRO A 66 -2.09 15.22 -4.57
CA PRO A 66 -1.73 15.78 -3.27
C PRO A 66 -1.01 14.75 -2.39
N MET A 67 -0.02 15.17 -1.62
CA MET A 67 0.74 14.28 -0.72
C MET A 67 -0.16 13.58 0.30
N THR A 68 -1.29 14.17 0.68
CA THR A 68 -2.28 13.54 1.56
C THR A 68 -2.95 12.32 0.94
N ALA A 69 -3.04 12.27 -0.40
CA ALA A 69 -3.56 11.12 -1.13
C ALA A 69 -2.51 10.01 -1.35
N GLY A 70 -1.26 10.23 -0.97
CA GLY A 70 -0.22 9.21 -1.05
C GLY A 70 -0.25 8.26 0.15
N GLY A 71 -0.27 6.95 -0.10
CA GLY A 71 -0.11 5.90 0.91
C GLY A 71 1.26 5.22 0.75
N ASN A 72 2.25 5.63 1.55
CA ASN A 72 3.58 5.03 1.52
C ASN A 72 3.60 3.75 2.36
N CYS A 73 4.00 2.63 1.74
CA CYS A 73 4.16 1.36 2.42
C CYS A 73 5.63 1.15 2.78
N VAL A 74 5.94 1.17 4.09
CA VAL A 74 7.27 0.89 4.62
C VAL A 74 7.26 -0.39 5.44
N VAL A 75 8.30 -1.21 5.28
CA VAL A 75 8.40 -2.50 5.98
C VAL A 75 9.32 -2.35 7.18
N VAL A 76 8.83 -2.75 8.33
CA VAL A 76 9.51 -2.66 9.62
C VAL A 76 9.63 -4.06 10.22
N ALA A 77 10.79 -4.38 10.76
CA ALA A 77 11.04 -5.65 11.44
C ALA A 77 11.68 -5.44 12.81
N GLY A 78 11.47 -6.43 13.67
CA GLY A 78 12.13 -6.54 14.96
C GLY A 78 12.11 -7.97 15.45
N SER A 79 12.83 -8.26 16.53
CA SER A 79 12.85 -9.61 17.10
C SER A 79 12.60 -9.62 18.61
N ARG A 80 12.00 -10.72 19.08
CA ARG A 80 11.85 -11.03 20.50
C ARG A 80 11.96 -12.54 20.71
N GLY A 81 12.88 -12.92 21.60
CA GLY A 81 13.08 -14.33 21.93
C GLY A 81 13.60 -15.21 20.79
N GLY A 82 14.20 -14.60 19.76
CA GLY A 82 14.64 -15.31 18.55
C GLY A 82 13.63 -15.24 17.39
N ASP A 83 12.37 -14.88 17.67
CA ASP A 83 11.33 -14.77 16.66
C ASP A 83 11.35 -13.38 16.02
N GLU A 84 11.46 -13.33 14.70
CA GLU A 84 11.32 -12.10 13.92
C GLU A 84 9.84 -11.78 13.69
N ARG A 85 9.49 -10.51 13.81
CA ARG A 85 8.15 -9.98 13.57
C ARG A 85 8.24 -8.83 12.60
N VAL A 86 7.40 -8.88 11.56
CA VAL A 86 7.43 -7.92 10.45
C VAL A 86 6.07 -7.25 10.30
N ALA A 87 6.08 -5.96 10.00
CA ALA A 87 4.90 -5.20 9.63
C ALA A 87 5.16 -4.34 8.42
N ALA A 88 4.20 -4.32 7.50
CA ALA A 88 4.07 -3.31 6.47
C ALA A 88 3.22 -2.17 7.01
N CYS A 89 3.78 -0.98 7.11
CA CYS A 89 3.12 0.21 7.64
C CYS A 89 2.74 1.12 6.47
N VAL A 90 1.44 1.30 6.24
CA VAL A 90 0.92 2.23 5.24
C VAL A 90 0.65 3.56 5.92
N VAL A 91 1.47 4.55 5.64
CA VAL A 91 1.35 5.88 6.24
C VAL A 91 1.07 6.93 5.17
N ARG A 92 0.35 7.98 5.55
CA ARG A 92 0.11 9.11 4.66
C ARG A 92 1.45 9.74 4.27
N ALA A 93 1.62 10.07 3.00
CA ALA A 93 2.93 10.37 2.42
C ALA A 93 3.58 11.67 2.97
N ASP A 94 2.79 12.56 3.55
CA ASP A 94 3.27 13.77 4.26
C ASP A 94 3.71 13.49 5.71
N THR A 95 3.68 12.22 6.14
CA THR A 95 4.06 11.75 7.47
C THR A 95 5.15 10.70 7.44
N ARG A 96 5.67 10.33 8.60
CA ARG A 96 6.64 9.23 8.77
C ARG A 96 6.14 8.22 9.78
N ALA A 97 6.32 6.93 9.51
CA ALA A 97 5.95 5.87 10.43
C ALA A 97 6.67 6.01 11.79
N ASP A 98 5.92 5.92 12.89
CA ASP A 98 6.49 5.92 14.26
C ASP A 98 7.06 4.54 14.61
N VAL A 99 8.19 4.22 13.99
CA VAL A 99 8.86 2.92 14.10
C VAL A 99 9.33 2.63 15.52
N ASN A 100 9.94 3.63 16.18
CA ASN A 100 10.65 3.42 17.44
C ASN A 100 9.74 3.35 18.66
N THR A 101 8.53 3.88 18.58
CA THR A 101 7.57 3.90 19.70
C THR A 101 6.38 3.00 19.40
N LEU A 102 5.56 3.39 18.44
CA LEU A 102 4.27 2.74 18.20
C LEU A 102 4.42 1.38 17.50
N VAL A 103 5.11 1.33 16.36
CA VAL A 103 5.29 0.06 15.62
C VAL A 103 6.07 -0.95 16.46
N ARG A 104 7.14 -0.52 17.14
CA ARG A 104 7.89 -1.37 18.06
C ARG A 104 7.01 -2.00 19.15
N LYS A 105 6.08 -1.21 19.72
CA LYS A 105 5.13 -1.68 20.73
C LYS A 105 4.11 -2.66 20.15
N LEU A 106 3.56 -2.35 18.97
CA LEU A 106 2.59 -3.20 18.27
C LEU A 106 3.19 -4.55 17.85
N LEU A 107 4.44 -4.56 17.42
CA LEU A 107 5.18 -5.78 17.12
C LEU A 107 5.62 -6.52 18.39
N ASP A 108 5.53 -5.90 19.56
CA ASP A 108 6.00 -6.44 20.85
C ASP A 108 7.48 -6.91 20.76
N VAL A 109 8.34 -6.01 20.26
CA VAL A 109 9.78 -6.26 20.12
C VAL A 109 10.60 -5.27 20.93
N ARG A 110 11.85 -5.63 21.22
CA ARG A 110 12.76 -4.74 21.98
C ARG A 110 13.26 -3.58 21.12
N LYS A 111 13.48 -3.84 19.84
CA LYS A 111 13.99 -2.89 18.84
C LYS A 111 13.26 -3.13 17.54
N ALA A 112 12.86 -2.07 16.86
CA ALA A 112 12.29 -2.12 15.53
C ALA A 112 13.10 -1.22 14.60
N SER A 113 13.26 -1.62 13.36
CA SER A 113 13.93 -0.86 12.31
C SER A 113 13.30 -1.16 10.96
N PHE A 114 13.55 -0.33 9.97
CA PHE A 114 13.18 -0.67 8.60
C PHE A 114 13.85 -1.98 8.18
N LEU A 115 13.08 -2.86 7.56
CA LEU A 115 13.63 -4.07 6.95
C LEU A 115 14.62 -3.66 5.85
N PRO A 116 15.83 -4.24 5.78
CA PRO A 116 16.75 -3.96 4.67
C PRO A 116 16.07 -4.12 3.33
N MET A 117 16.32 -3.19 2.41
CA MET A 117 15.57 -3.10 1.14
C MET A 117 15.71 -4.35 0.27
N ASP A 118 16.90 -4.94 0.21
CA ASP A 118 17.16 -6.21 -0.48
C ASP A 118 16.32 -7.36 0.06
N ARG A 119 16.15 -7.43 1.37
CA ARG A 119 15.26 -8.41 2.02
C ARG A 119 13.79 -8.10 1.73
N ALA A 120 13.37 -6.83 1.86
CA ALA A 120 11.99 -6.44 1.62
C ALA A 120 11.55 -6.81 0.18
N VAL A 121 12.42 -6.56 -0.81
CA VAL A 121 12.20 -6.92 -2.22
C VAL A 121 12.18 -8.46 -2.39
N ALA A 122 13.16 -9.17 -1.85
CA ALA A 122 13.26 -10.62 -2.02
C ALA A 122 12.10 -11.36 -1.36
N GLU A 123 11.70 -10.95 -0.15
CA GLU A 123 10.66 -11.61 0.62
C GLU A 123 9.26 -11.26 0.11
N SER A 124 9.00 -10.01 -0.29
CA SER A 124 7.69 -9.60 -0.83
C SER A 124 7.47 -10.03 -2.27
N GLY A 125 8.54 -10.25 -3.04
CA GLY A 125 8.46 -10.47 -4.50
C GLY A 125 8.02 -9.22 -5.27
N MET A 126 8.29 -8.04 -4.71
CA MET A 126 7.93 -6.74 -5.27
C MET A 126 9.18 -5.90 -5.53
N GLU A 127 9.08 -4.92 -6.43
CA GLU A 127 10.19 -4.03 -6.77
C GLU A 127 10.42 -2.97 -5.68
N HIS A 128 11.67 -2.53 -5.56
CA HIS A 128 12.02 -1.35 -4.76
C HIS A 128 11.22 -0.13 -5.24
N GLY A 129 10.57 0.57 -4.29
CA GLY A 129 9.69 1.71 -4.60
C GLY A 129 8.29 1.34 -5.11
N GLY A 130 8.01 0.02 -5.24
CA GLY A 130 6.70 -0.50 -5.62
C GLY A 130 5.99 -1.27 -4.51
N ILE A 131 6.65 -1.55 -3.37
CA ILE A 131 6.07 -2.36 -2.28
C ILE A 131 4.72 -1.79 -1.84
N THR A 132 3.74 -2.68 -1.69
CA THR A 132 2.35 -2.37 -1.39
C THR A 132 1.81 -3.28 -0.28
N PRO A 133 0.76 -2.88 0.46
CA PRO A 133 0.19 -3.71 1.52
C PRO A 133 -0.59 -4.93 1.03
N LEU A 134 -0.79 -5.08 -0.27
CA LEU A 134 -1.55 -6.17 -0.87
C LEU A 134 -0.63 -7.27 -1.41
N GLY A 135 -0.89 -8.53 -1.07
CA GLY A 135 -0.09 -9.67 -1.55
C GLY A 135 1.24 -9.87 -0.81
N LEU A 136 1.35 -9.39 0.41
CA LEU A 136 2.52 -9.55 1.28
C LEU A 136 2.66 -11.01 1.78
N PRO A 137 3.86 -11.42 2.22
CA PRO A 137 4.09 -12.73 2.80
C PRO A 137 3.19 -13.01 4.01
N ASP A 138 2.82 -14.28 4.20
CA ASP A 138 2.10 -14.72 5.39
C ASP A 138 2.88 -14.36 6.67
N GLY A 139 2.16 -13.90 7.68
CA GLY A 139 2.73 -13.50 8.96
C GLY A 139 3.24 -12.05 9.03
N TRP A 140 3.30 -11.34 7.90
CA TRP A 140 3.51 -9.89 7.93
C TRP A 140 2.21 -9.19 8.32
N ARG A 141 2.27 -8.34 9.34
CA ARG A 141 1.12 -7.51 9.73
C ARG A 141 0.97 -6.34 8.76
N VAL A 142 -0.26 -5.96 8.49
CA VAL A 142 -0.57 -4.76 7.68
C VAL A 142 -1.15 -3.70 8.60
N LEU A 143 -0.38 -2.64 8.86
CA LEU A 143 -0.79 -1.53 9.71
C LEU A 143 -1.15 -0.33 8.83
N VAL A 144 -2.35 0.20 8.96
CA VAL A 144 -2.86 1.32 8.15
C VAL A 144 -3.06 2.54 9.03
N HIS A 145 -2.46 3.66 8.62
CA HIS A 145 -2.60 4.94 9.30
C HIS A 145 -4.05 5.43 9.21
N ASP A 146 -4.67 5.71 10.35
CA ASP A 146 -6.05 6.19 10.45
C ASP A 146 -6.32 7.46 9.64
N ALA A 147 -5.33 8.34 9.51
CA ALA A 147 -5.43 9.56 8.71
C ALA A 147 -5.66 9.34 7.20
N LEU A 148 -5.51 8.10 6.71
CA LEU A 148 -5.83 7.73 5.31
C LEU A 148 -7.30 7.38 5.12
N LEU A 149 -8.04 7.05 6.16
CA LEU A 149 -9.40 6.49 6.07
C LEU A 149 -10.42 7.43 5.45
N ASP A 150 -10.27 8.72 5.70
CA ASP A 150 -11.19 9.75 5.19
C ASP A 150 -10.80 10.26 3.80
N GLU A 151 -9.65 9.81 3.25
CA GLU A 151 -9.23 10.22 1.92
C GLU A 151 -10.11 9.52 0.86
N PRO A 152 -10.73 10.31 -0.03
CA PRO A 152 -11.59 9.74 -1.08
C PRO A 152 -10.79 8.97 -2.13
N LEU A 153 -9.51 9.25 -2.23
CA LEU A 153 -8.55 8.61 -3.12
C LEU A 153 -7.22 8.46 -2.39
N VAL A 154 -6.68 7.25 -2.40
CA VAL A 154 -5.32 6.94 -1.93
C VAL A 154 -4.56 6.23 -3.03
N VAL A 155 -3.36 6.71 -3.33
CA VAL A 155 -2.42 6.11 -4.26
C VAL A 155 -1.42 5.26 -3.49
N ILE A 156 -1.38 3.97 -3.77
CA ILE A 156 -0.43 3.02 -3.17
C ILE A 156 0.42 2.32 -4.25
N GLY A 157 1.47 1.64 -3.83
CA GLY A 157 2.26 0.80 -4.74
C GLY A 157 1.44 -0.33 -5.36
N SER A 158 1.89 -0.82 -6.49
CA SER A 158 1.33 -1.97 -7.21
C SER A 158 2.23 -3.21 -7.18
N GLY A 159 3.34 -3.13 -6.45
CA GLY A 159 4.42 -4.12 -6.43
C GLY A 159 5.45 -3.93 -7.54
N VAL A 160 5.18 -3.06 -8.50
CA VAL A 160 6.14 -2.68 -9.58
C VAL A 160 6.24 -1.15 -9.69
N ARG A 161 7.31 -0.64 -10.33
CA ARG A 161 7.52 0.82 -10.45
C ARG A 161 6.67 1.47 -11.54
N ARG A 162 6.30 0.73 -12.58
CA ARG A 162 5.61 1.24 -13.77
C ARG A 162 4.10 1.47 -13.61
N SER A 163 3.56 1.23 -12.41
CA SER A 163 2.14 1.42 -12.14
C SER A 163 1.88 1.76 -10.67
N LYS A 164 0.67 2.20 -10.38
CA LYS A 164 0.15 2.42 -9.03
C LYS A 164 -1.25 1.85 -8.92
N LEU A 165 -1.65 1.48 -7.71
CA LEU A 165 -3.03 1.17 -7.37
C LEU A 165 -3.72 2.41 -6.80
N LEU A 166 -4.96 2.60 -7.19
CA LEU A 166 -5.85 3.63 -6.66
C LEU A 166 -6.96 2.95 -5.87
N VAL A 167 -7.11 3.38 -4.63
CA VAL A 167 -8.13 2.86 -3.70
C VAL A 167 -8.78 4.01 -2.94
N THR A 168 -9.89 3.77 -2.27
CA THR A 168 -10.39 4.71 -1.25
C THR A 168 -9.71 4.43 0.08
N GLY A 169 -9.66 5.43 0.97
CA GLY A 169 -9.11 5.25 2.31
C GLY A 169 -9.85 4.15 3.09
N ARG A 170 -11.17 4.04 2.91
CA ARG A 170 -11.98 2.98 3.52
C ARG A 170 -11.60 1.60 3.03
N LEU A 171 -11.34 1.46 1.73
CA LEU A 171 -10.93 0.19 1.14
C LEU A 171 -9.57 -0.29 1.67
N LEU A 172 -8.69 0.63 2.08
CA LEU A 172 -7.44 0.27 2.77
C LEU A 172 -7.67 -0.43 4.11
N ALA A 173 -8.72 -0.04 4.85
CA ALA A 173 -9.07 -0.71 6.11
C ALA A 173 -9.64 -2.12 5.88
N ASP A 174 -10.20 -2.37 4.71
CA ASP A 174 -10.79 -3.67 4.32
C ASP A 174 -9.77 -4.61 3.63
N LEU A 175 -8.51 -4.18 3.49
CA LEU A 175 -7.46 -5.06 2.98
C LEU A 175 -7.31 -6.32 3.85
N PRO A 176 -7.04 -7.49 3.27
CA PRO A 176 -6.86 -8.73 4.03
C PRO A 176 -5.80 -8.56 5.13
N GLY A 177 -6.23 -8.73 6.39
CA GLY A 177 -5.37 -8.62 7.56
C GLY A 177 -4.98 -7.19 7.95
N ALA A 178 -5.62 -6.16 7.39
CA ALA A 178 -5.35 -4.76 7.76
C ALA A 178 -5.79 -4.45 9.19
N GLU A 179 -4.95 -3.69 9.87
CA GLU A 179 -5.19 -3.15 11.20
C GLU A 179 -5.07 -1.63 11.13
N VAL A 180 -6.16 -0.93 11.40
CA VAL A 180 -6.14 0.54 11.47
C VAL A 180 -5.48 0.98 12.78
N VAL A 181 -4.53 1.88 12.68
CA VAL A 181 -3.70 2.34 13.80
C VAL A 181 -3.71 3.85 13.87
N GLU A 182 -4.28 4.37 14.96
CA GLU A 182 -4.27 5.81 15.27
C GLU A 182 -2.84 6.30 15.52
N GLY A 183 -2.47 7.38 14.82
CA GLY A 183 -1.17 8.02 14.97
C GLY A 183 0.01 7.18 14.47
N LEU A 184 -0.20 6.25 13.55
CA LEU A 184 0.87 5.46 12.95
C LEU A 184 1.90 6.34 12.22
N GLY A 185 1.44 7.42 11.59
CA GLY A 185 2.25 8.44 10.95
C GLY A 185 2.36 9.71 11.81
N ARG A 186 3.54 10.33 11.82
CA ARG A 186 3.84 11.59 12.52
C ARG A 186 4.53 12.58 11.60
#